data_06b3592c0596783d4cd83f4568c56630
#
_entry.id   06b3592c0596783d4cd83f4568c56630
#
_cell.length_a   1.000
_cell.length_b   1.000
_cell.length_c   1.000
_cell.angle_alpha   90.00
_cell.angle_beta   90.00
_cell.angle_gamma   90.00
#
_symmetry.space_group_name_H-M   'P 1'
#
loop_
_entity.id
_entity.type
_entity.pdbx_description
1 polymer ?
#
loop_
_entity_poly.entity_id
_entity_poly.type
_entity_poly.pdbx_seq_one_letter_code
_entity_poly.pdbx_strand_id
1 'polypeptide(L)'
;KVFDKSRNLYALNFARQTKKPQMLLCEGYMDVIALHQAGFDNAVASLGTAFTSGHASLLKRYTKEVYLTFDSDGAGIKAALRAIPILKEVGLTAKVINMKPYKDPDEFIKALGAEEYQKRIDAAENSFMFEIRILEQKYDMKDPEGKTAFQTEVAKKLLDFTTELERNNYMEAVADKYHMSFEALRNLVNQLGTQGGLVKERTPLKSGLNEKKHKKEDGMKQSQKLLLTWLIEYDNLYDKIKDIITPEDSFIAWNGESYPFEAWNADQTLQSAMASSVNWYFQSMDKQLG
;
A
#
# COMPACT_ATOMS: atom_id res chain seq x y z
N LYS A 1 -33.17 -19.43 -14.68
CA LYS A 1 -32.76 -20.26 -13.51
C LYS A 1 -33.29 -19.59 -12.26
N VAL A 2 -34.03 -20.33 -11.44
CA VAL A 2 -34.63 -19.85 -10.18
C VAL A 2 -33.57 -19.65 -9.08
N PHE A 3 -32.42 -20.36 -9.16
CA PHE A 3 -31.34 -20.32 -8.19
C PHE A 3 -29.98 -20.10 -8.86
N ASP A 4 -29.28 -19.06 -8.41
CA ASP A 4 -27.94 -18.71 -8.91
C ASP A 4 -26.90 -18.96 -7.81
N LYS A 5 -26.10 -20.03 -7.97
CA LYS A 5 -25.06 -20.42 -7.04
C LYS A 5 -23.95 -19.37 -6.88
N SER A 6 -23.72 -18.54 -7.92
CA SER A 6 -22.67 -17.51 -7.89
C SER A 6 -23.01 -16.27 -7.04
N ARG A 7 -24.26 -16.20 -6.57
CA ARG A 7 -24.79 -15.09 -5.77
C ARG A 7 -25.42 -15.55 -4.44
N ASN A 8 -25.23 -16.80 -4.07
CA ASN A 8 -25.76 -17.34 -2.84
C ASN A 8 -24.66 -18.08 -2.06
N LEU A 9 -24.68 -17.94 -0.76
CA LEU A 9 -23.75 -18.60 0.16
C LEU A 9 -24.52 -19.53 1.09
N TYR A 10 -23.96 -20.71 1.33
CA TYR A 10 -24.50 -21.67 2.29
C TYR A 10 -24.47 -21.08 3.70
N ALA A 11 -25.50 -21.32 4.49
CA ALA A 11 -25.70 -20.83 5.87
C ALA A 11 -25.75 -19.31 6.06
N LEU A 12 -25.75 -18.49 5.01
CA LEU A 12 -25.82 -17.04 5.14
C LEU A 12 -27.12 -16.58 5.83
N ASN A 13 -28.22 -17.33 5.70
CA ASN A 13 -29.47 -17.06 6.40
C ASN A 13 -29.33 -17.09 7.92
N PHE A 14 -28.40 -17.86 8.46
CA PHE A 14 -28.02 -17.88 9.88
C PHE A 14 -26.91 -16.84 10.15
N ALA A 15 -25.83 -16.87 9.40
CA ALA A 15 -24.64 -16.07 9.61
C ALA A 15 -24.94 -14.56 9.59
N ARG A 16 -25.92 -14.08 8.80
CA ARG A 16 -26.33 -12.67 8.77
C ARG A 16 -26.87 -12.12 10.09
N GLN A 17 -27.22 -12.99 11.04
CA GLN A 17 -27.75 -12.63 12.36
C GLN A 17 -26.67 -12.65 13.44
N THR A 18 -25.46 -13.07 13.11
CA THR A 18 -24.34 -13.11 14.05
C THR A 18 -24.03 -11.73 14.62
N LYS A 19 -23.52 -11.72 15.86
CA LYS A 19 -22.98 -10.51 16.50
C LYS A 19 -21.45 -10.40 16.33
N LYS A 20 -20.82 -11.39 15.68
CA LYS A 20 -19.38 -11.39 15.44
C LYS A 20 -19.04 -10.39 14.32
N PRO A 21 -17.92 -9.65 14.43
CA PRO A 21 -17.59 -8.59 13.46
C PRO A 21 -17.17 -9.13 12.09
N GLN A 22 -16.63 -10.37 12.05
CA GLN A 22 -16.13 -11.01 10.83
C GLN A 22 -17.03 -12.15 10.37
N MET A 23 -16.98 -12.48 9.08
CA MET A 23 -17.51 -13.72 8.52
C MET A 23 -16.38 -14.72 8.26
N LEU A 24 -16.62 -15.99 8.53
CA LEU A 24 -15.74 -17.10 8.20
C LEU A 24 -16.17 -17.68 6.86
N LEU A 25 -15.28 -17.67 5.86
CA LEU A 25 -15.54 -18.22 4.53
C LEU A 25 -14.82 -19.54 4.36
N CYS A 26 -15.60 -20.63 4.27
CA CYS A 26 -15.14 -21.99 4.07
C CYS A 26 -15.25 -22.41 2.58
N GLU A 27 -14.56 -23.47 2.19
CA GLU A 27 -14.73 -24.10 0.88
C GLU A 27 -16.00 -24.94 0.80
N GLY A 28 -16.23 -25.75 1.83
CA GLY A 28 -17.28 -26.76 1.88
C GLY A 28 -18.39 -26.46 2.89
N TYR A 29 -19.59 -27.01 2.62
CA TYR A 29 -20.70 -26.90 3.56
C TYR A 29 -20.52 -27.78 4.80
N MET A 30 -19.70 -28.85 4.73
CA MET A 30 -19.39 -29.67 5.91
C MET A 30 -18.59 -28.89 6.94
N ASP A 31 -17.62 -28.09 6.49
CA ASP A 31 -16.85 -27.19 7.36
C ASP A 31 -17.76 -26.19 8.08
N VAL A 32 -18.71 -25.61 7.34
CA VAL A 32 -19.68 -24.68 7.91
C VAL A 32 -20.53 -25.37 8.96
N ILE A 33 -21.00 -26.60 8.71
CA ILE A 33 -21.79 -27.36 9.69
C ILE A 33 -20.97 -27.63 10.96
N ALA A 34 -19.72 -28.07 10.83
CA ALA A 34 -18.83 -28.32 11.96
C ALA A 34 -18.58 -27.03 12.77
N LEU A 35 -18.33 -25.93 12.10
CA LEU A 35 -18.12 -24.63 12.74
C LEU A 35 -19.37 -24.12 13.45
N HIS A 36 -20.56 -24.23 12.84
CA HIS A 36 -21.82 -23.85 13.49
C HIS A 36 -22.09 -24.72 14.74
N GLN A 37 -21.84 -26.02 14.67
CA GLN A 37 -21.96 -26.93 15.82
C GLN A 37 -20.98 -26.57 16.94
N ALA A 38 -19.80 -26.05 16.58
CA ALA A 38 -18.81 -25.55 17.54
C ALA A 38 -19.07 -24.11 18.04
N GLY A 39 -20.19 -23.48 17.64
CA GLY A 39 -20.57 -22.13 18.09
C GLY A 39 -20.07 -20.98 17.21
N PHE A 40 -19.54 -21.26 16.02
CA PHE A 40 -19.15 -20.23 15.05
C PHE A 40 -20.28 -19.97 14.05
N ASP A 41 -21.31 -19.28 14.50
CA ASP A 41 -22.53 -18.95 13.76
C ASP A 41 -22.33 -18.00 12.56
N ASN A 42 -21.13 -17.45 12.41
CA ASN A 42 -20.69 -16.56 11.34
C ASN A 42 -20.03 -17.27 10.15
N ALA A 43 -20.05 -18.60 10.10
CA ALA A 43 -19.44 -19.37 9.02
C ALA A 43 -20.38 -19.50 7.82
N VAL A 44 -19.82 -19.36 6.60
CA VAL A 44 -20.52 -19.49 5.32
C VAL A 44 -19.62 -20.22 4.31
N ALA A 45 -20.21 -20.81 3.27
CA ALA A 45 -19.44 -21.40 2.17
C ALA A 45 -20.05 -21.11 0.80
N SER A 46 -19.24 -21.23 -0.23
CA SER A 46 -19.71 -21.29 -1.61
C SER A 46 -20.42 -22.63 -1.89
N LEU A 47 -21.37 -22.62 -2.82
CA LEU A 47 -22.24 -23.79 -3.10
C LEU A 47 -21.65 -24.71 -4.17
N GLY A 48 -20.44 -25.24 -3.94
CA GLY A 48 -19.75 -26.11 -4.91
C GLY A 48 -19.37 -25.35 -6.18
N THR A 49 -19.06 -24.05 -6.05
CA THR A 49 -18.52 -23.18 -7.11
C THR A 49 -17.36 -22.37 -6.53
N ALA A 50 -16.48 -21.89 -7.41
CA ALA A 50 -15.47 -20.94 -6.97
C ALA A 50 -16.11 -19.67 -6.37
N PHE A 51 -15.40 -19.02 -5.44
CA PHE A 51 -15.82 -17.74 -4.88
C PHE A 51 -15.86 -16.66 -5.96
N THR A 52 -16.89 -15.82 -5.95
CA THR A 52 -17.17 -14.83 -7.02
C THR A 52 -17.35 -13.42 -6.46
N SER A 53 -17.28 -12.41 -7.34
CA SER A 53 -17.61 -11.01 -7.01
C SER A 53 -19.05 -10.85 -6.52
N GLY A 54 -19.97 -11.72 -6.98
CA GLY A 54 -21.36 -11.77 -6.47
C GLY A 54 -21.43 -12.20 -5.01
N HIS A 55 -20.63 -13.19 -4.62
CA HIS A 55 -20.50 -13.61 -3.22
C HIS A 55 -19.87 -12.52 -2.36
N ALA A 56 -18.81 -11.87 -2.83
CA ALA A 56 -18.15 -10.78 -2.12
C ALA A 56 -19.08 -9.58 -1.91
N SER A 57 -19.83 -9.20 -2.95
CA SER A 57 -20.84 -8.13 -2.88
C SER A 57 -21.97 -8.45 -1.90
N LEU A 58 -22.32 -9.73 -1.77
CA LEU A 58 -23.31 -10.20 -0.81
C LEU A 58 -22.77 -10.10 0.61
N LEU A 59 -21.54 -10.57 0.88
CA LEU A 59 -20.90 -10.49 2.20
C LEU A 59 -20.71 -9.05 2.69
N LYS A 60 -20.37 -8.12 1.79
CA LYS A 60 -20.19 -6.70 2.13
C LYS A 60 -21.38 -6.06 2.81
N ARG A 61 -22.59 -6.61 2.65
CA ARG A 61 -23.81 -6.11 3.30
C ARG A 61 -23.85 -6.39 4.80
N TYR A 62 -23.06 -7.38 5.26
CA TYR A 62 -23.14 -7.93 6.61
C TYR A 62 -21.85 -7.79 7.42
N THR A 63 -20.71 -7.62 6.76
CA THR A 63 -19.42 -7.52 7.43
C THR A 63 -18.46 -6.59 6.70
N LYS A 64 -17.42 -6.15 7.39
CA LYS A 64 -16.25 -5.47 6.80
C LYS A 64 -15.03 -6.38 6.68
N GLU A 65 -15.04 -7.52 7.39
CA GLU A 65 -13.91 -8.46 7.46
C GLU A 65 -14.36 -9.87 7.10
N VAL A 66 -13.58 -10.54 6.27
CA VAL A 66 -13.79 -11.95 5.90
C VAL A 66 -12.53 -12.73 6.21
N TYR A 67 -12.67 -13.79 7.00
CA TYR A 67 -11.58 -14.68 7.35
C TYR A 67 -11.70 -15.96 6.52
N LEU A 68 -10.70 -16.19 5.68
CA LEU A 68 -10.63 -17.36 4.80
C LEU A 68 -10.16 -18.56 5.63
N THR A 69 -10.97 -19.59 5.68
CA THR A 69 -10.68 -20.85 6.36
C THR A 69 -10.82 -21.99 5.35
N PHE A 70 -9.96 -21.95 4.35
CA PHE A 70 -9.90 -22.92 3.25
C PHE A 70 -8.95 -24.06 3.59
N ASP A 71 -9.04 -25.16 2.85
CA ASP A 71 -8.17 -26.32 3.05
C ASP A 71 -6.68 -25.91 3.10
N SER A 72 -5.92 -26.57 3.96
CA SER A 72 -4.49 -26.29 4.15
C SER A 72 -3.60 -26.85 3.03
N ASP A 73 -4.19 -27.47 2.01
CA ASP A 73 -3.51 -28.04 0.87
C ASP A 73 -3.26 -27.02 -0.26
N GLY A 74 -2.61 -27.47 -1.34
CA GLY A 74 -2.29 -26.61 -2.47
C GLY A 74 -3.52 -26.11 -3.24
N ALA A 75 -4.66 -26.80 -3.19
CA ALA A 75 -5.90 -26.38 -3.83
C ALA A 75 -6.56 -25.26 -3.03
N GLY A 76 -6.67 -25.40 -1.71
CA GLY A 76 -7.19 -24.38 -0.80
C GLY A 76 -6.35 -23.11 -0.77
N ILE A 77 -5.01 -23.24 -0.80
CA ILE A 77 -4.10 -22.09 -0.94
C ILE A 77 -4.40 -21.32 -2.25
N LYS A 78 -4.56 -22.02 -3.37
CA LYS A 78 -4.91 -21.39 -4.65
C LYS A 78 -6.30 -20.74 -4.62
N ALA A 79 -7.26 -21.36 -3.91
CA ALA A 79 -8.59 -20.80 -3.73
C ALA A 79 -8.54 -19.50 -2.89
N ALA A 80 -7.75 -19.48 -1.80
CA ALA A 80 -7.53 -18.29 -0.99
C ALA A 80 -6.89 -17.15 -1.81
N LEU A 81 -5.82 -17.43 -2.56
CA LEU A 81 -5.17 -16.46 -3.43
C LEU A 81 -6.09 -15.86 -4.50
N ARG A 82 -7.11 -16.63 -4.95
CA ARG A 82 -8.13 -16.12 -5.88
C ARG A 82 -9.22 -15.31 -5.18
N ALA A 83 -9.59 -15.67 -3.94
CA ALA A 83 -10.63 -14.98 -3.18
C ALA A 83 -10.18 -13.61 -2.65
N ILE A 84 -8.90 -13.46 -2.27
CA ILE A 84 -8.34 -12.23 -1.70
C ILE A 84 -8.57 -11.00 -2.61
N PRO A 85 -8.17 -10.98 -3.90
CA PRO A 85 -8.39 -9.83 -4.76
C PRO A 85 -9.88 -9.53 -4.95
N ILE A 86 -10.74 -10.55 -5.05
CA ILE A 86 -12.19 -10.38 -5.19
C ILE A 86 -12.80 -9.68 -3.95
N LEU A 87 -12.34 -10.04 -2.75
CA LEU A 87 -12.76 -9.37 -1.51
C LEU A 87 -12.27 -7.93 -1.45
N LYS A 88 -11.01 -7.71 -1.81
CA LYS A 88 -10.38 -6.36 -1.85
C LYS A 88 -11.09 -5.42 -2.82
N GLU A 89 -11.48 -5.92 -4.00
CA GLU A 89 -12.19 -5.16 -5.04
C GLU A 89 -13.50 -4.54 -4.54
N VAL A 90 -14.22 -5.23 -3.67
CA VAL A 90 -15.45 -4.72 -3.05
C VAL A 90 -15.19 -3.96 -1.74
N GLY A 91 -13.93 -3.81 -1.32
CA GLY A 91 -13.55 -3.09 -0.09
C GLY A 91 -13.75 -3.89 1.18
N LEU A 92 -13.67 -5.23 1.13
CA LEU A 92 -13.63 -6.12 2.29
C LEU A 92 -12.18 -6.40 2.69
N THR A 93 -11.90 -6.35 3.97
CA THR A 93 -10.62 -6.79 4.53
C THR A 93 -10.61 -8.32 4.62
N ALA A 94 -9.57 -8.95 4.06
CA ALA A 94 -9.38 -10.38 4.13
C ALA A 94 -8.26 -10.77 5.08
N LYS A 95 -8.48 -11.80 5.90
CA LYS A 95 -7.45 -12.50 6.67
C LYS A 95 -7.50 -14.00 6.38
N VAL A 96 -6.42 -14.72 6.64
CA VAL A 96 -6.33 -16.16 6.38
C VAL A 96 -6.04 -16.91 7.67
N ILE A 97 -6.88 -17.90 7.99
CA ILE A 97 -6.70 -18.75 9.16
C ILE A 97 -5.77 -19.91 8.80
N ASN A 98 -4.72 -20.09 9.58
CA ASN A 98 -3.81 -21.22 9.42
C ASN A 98 -4.24 -22.39 10.30
N MET A 99 -4.69 -23.47 9.67
CA MET A 99 -5.16 -24.67 10.39
C MET A 99 -4.11 -25.79 10.47
N LYS A 100 -2.94 -25.58 9.88
CA LYS A 100 -1.90 -26.64 9.92
C LYS A 100 -1.63 -27.10 11.36
N PRO A 101 -1.43 -28.41 11.60
CA PRO A 101 -1.25 -29.50 10.59
C PRO A 101 -2.54 -30.10 10.03
N TYR A 102 -3.71 -29.65 10.47
CA TYR A 102 -5.01 -30.18 10.03
C TYR A 102 -5.36 -29.68 8.63
N LYS A 103 -6.14 -30.49 7.92
CA LYS A 103 -6.50 -30.24 6.53
C LYS A 103 -7.53 -29.11 6.41
N ASP A 104 -8.63 -29.22 7.13
CA ASP A 104 -9.83 -28.40 7.04
C ASP A 104 -10.40 -28.05 8.42
N PRO A 105 -11.39 -27.13 8.50
CA PRO A 105 -12.04 -26.77 9.77
C PRO A 105 -12.73 -27.94 10.48
N ASP A 106 -13.35 -28.85 9.75
CA ASP A 106 -14.05 -30.00 10.34
C ASP A 106 -13.06 -30.93 11.08
N GLU A 107 -11.94 -31.27 10.43
CA GLU A 107 -10.87 -32.05 11.06
C GLU A 107 -10.28 -31.32 12.27
N PHE A 108 -10.00 -30.01 12.13
CA PHE A 108 -9.44 -29.21 13.21
C PHE A 108 -10.35 -29.18 14.46
N ILE A 109 -11.64 -28.91 14.27
CA ILE A 109 -12.63 -28.83 15.37
C ILE A 109 -12.78 -30.18 16.07
N LYS A 110 -12.80 -31.28 15.31
CA LYS A 110 -12.87 -32.63 15.89
C LYS A 110 -11.65 -32.98 16.72
N ALA A 111 -10.48 -32.50 16.32
CA ALA A 111 -9.22 -32.83 17.01
C ALA A 111 -8.96 -31.94 18.23
N LEU A 112 -9.20 -30.65 18.14
CA LEU A 112 -8.76 -29.66 19.14
C LEU A 112 -9.87 -28.84 19.76
N GLY A 113 -11.07 -28.84 19.18
CA GLY A 113 -12.25 -28.15 19.71
C GLY A 113 -12.29 -26.65 19.38
N ALA A 114 -13.36 -26.01 19.87
CA ALA A 114 -13.70 -24.62 19.56
C ALA A 114 -12.71 -23.59 20.14
N GLU A 115 -12.18 -23.84 21.34
CA GLU A 115 -11.27 -22.87 21.99
C GLU A 115 -9.95 -22.72 21.20
N GLU A 116 -9.37 -23.81 20.73
CA GLU A 116 -8.16 -23.78 19.91
C GLU A 116 -8.44 -23.14 18.54
N TYR A 117 -9.63 -23.38 17.98
CA TYR A 117 -10.00 -22.73 16.73
C TYR A 117 -10.18 -21.21 16.89
N GLN A 118 -10.72 -20.75 18.03
CA GLN A 118 -10.80 -19.33 18.35
C GLN A 118 -9.39 -18.69 18.39
N LYS A 119 -8.42 -19.36 18.99
CA LYS A 119 -7.01 -18.87 18.95
C LYS A 119 -6.46 -18.75 17.52
N ARG A 120 -6.86 -19.63 16.62
CA ARG A 120 -6.50 -19.53 15.20
C ARG A 120 -7.18 -18.33 14.52
N ILE A 121 -8.44 -18.04 14.87
CA ILE A 121 -9.13 -16.83 14.41
C ILE A 121 -8.40 -15.58 14.88
N ASP A 122 -8.03 -15.51 16.16
CA ASP A 122 -7.35 -14.36 16.75
C ASP A 122 -5.95 -14.14 16.16
N ALA A 123 -5.28 -15.23 15.74
CA ALA A 123 -3.98 -15.23 15.09
C ALA A 123 -4.06 -15.20 13.55
N ALA A 124 -5.23 -14.90 12.97
CA ALA A 124 -5.42 -14.92 11.52
C ALA A 124 -4.48 -13.93 10.81
N GLU A 125 -3.76 -14.45 9.81
CA GLU A 125 -2.76 -13.70 9.05
C GLU A 125 -3.41 -12.69 8.10
N ASN A 126 -2.87 -11.48 8.04
CA ASN A 126 -3.26 -10.50 7.03
C ASN A 126 -3.09 -11.09 5.62
N SER A 127 -4.04 -10.83 4.71
CA SER A 127 -4.07 -11.43 3.38
C SER A 127 -2.83 -11.10 2.55
N PHE A 128 -2.31 -9.87 2.62
CA PHE A 128 -1.08 -9.51 1.92
C PHE A 128 0.12 -10.28 2.47
N MET A 129 0.25 -10.36 3.80
CA MET A 129 1.35 -11.11 4.42
C MET A 129 1.28 -12.60 4.13
N PHE A 130 0.06 -13.15 4.02
CA PHE A 130 -0.17 -14.51 3.52
C PHE A 130 0.33 -14.67 2.08
N GLU A 131 -0.03 -13.75 1.17
CA GLU A 131 0.44 -13.78 -0.22
C GLU A 131 1.98 -13.75 -0.31
N ILE A 132 2.63 -12.88 0.49
CA ILE A 132 4.10 -12.81 0.53
C ILE A 132 4.71 -14.10 1.06
N ARG A 133 4.13 -14.72 2.08
CA ARG A 133 4.58 -16.01 2.62
C ARG A 133 4.45 -17.16 1.59
N ILE A 134 3.39 -17.16 0.79
CA ILE A 134 3.25 -18.15 -0.30
C ILE A 134 4.22 -17.85 -1.45
N LEU A 135 4.48 -16.57 -1.71
CA LEU A 135 5.47 -16.15 -2.71
C LEU A 135 6.88 -16.60 -2.33
N GLU A 136 7.27 -16.45 -1.05
CA GLU A 136 8.56 -16.89 -0.51
C GLU A 136 8.87 -18.37 -0.84
N GLN A 137 7.86 -19.24 -0.76
CA GLN A 137 8.03 -20.68 -1.02
C GLN A 137 8.50 -21.01 -2.44
N LYS A 138 8.45 -20.06 -3.37
CA LYS A 138 8.88 -20.24 -4.76
C LYS A 138 10.36 -19.91 -4.98
N TYR A 139 11.03 -19.37 -4.00
CA TYR A 139 12.40 -18.89 -4.09
C TYR A 139 13.31 -19.56 -3.07
N ASP A 140 14.55 -19.80 -3.44
CA ASP A 140 15.58 -20.21 -2.49
C ASP A 140 16.10 -18.96 -1.75
N MET A 141 15.62 -18.78 -0.50
CA MET A 141 16.01 -17.64 0.33
C MET A 141 17.43 -17.69 0.85
N LYS A 142 18.14 -18.82 0.67
CA LYS A 142 19.57 -18.97 1.03
C LYS A 142 20.47 -18.51 -0.12
N ASP A 143 19.96 -18.58 -1.34
CA ASP A 143 20.67 -18.11 -2.52
C ASP A 143 20.47 -16.59 -2.72
N PRO A 144 21.55 -15.79 -2.91
CA PRO A 144 21.45 -14.35 -3.15
C PRO A 144 20.58 -13.98 -4.36
N GLU A 145 20.63 -14.76 -5.45
CA GLU A 145 19.81 -14.52 -6.65
C GLU A 145 18.33 -14.78 -6.35
N GLY A 146 18.01 -15.90 -5.68
CA GLY A 146 16.68 -16.24 -5.23
C GLY A 146 16.09 -15.18 -4.29
N LYS A 147 16.89 -14.71 -3.33
CA LYS A 147 16.50 -13.63 -2.42
C LYS A 147 16.21 -12.32 -3.17
N THR A 148 17.04 -11.96 -4.14
CA THR A 148 16.87 -10.75 -4.95
C THR A 148 15.60 -10.84 -5.81
N ALA A 149 15.34 -11.99 -6.43
CA ALA A 149 14.14 -12.23 -7.20
C ALA A 149 12.87 -12.14 -6.32
N PHE A 150 12.89 -12.73 -5.13
CA PHE A 150 11.80 -12.60 -4.15
C PHE A 150 11.54 -11.13 -3.79
N GLN A 151 12.58 -10.37 -3.42
CA GLN A 151 12.46 -8.95 -3.06
C GLN A 151 11.88 -8.11 -4.20
N THR A 152 12.24 -8.42 -5.45
CA THR A 152 11.71 -7.76 -6.64
C THR A 152 10.22 -8.02 -6.82
N GLU A 153 9.76 -9.27 -6.62
CA GLU A 153 8.34 -9.59 -6.71
C GLU A 153 7.53 -8.99 -5.54
N VAL A 154 8.09 -8.94 -4.35
CA VAL A 154 7.50 -8.22 -3.21
C VAL A 154 7.31 -6.74 -3.54
N ALA A 155 8.35 -6.09 -4.09
CA ALA A 155 8.28 -4.69 -4.47
C ALA A 155 7.19 -4.41 -5.53
N LYS A 156 7.01 -5.31 -6.50
CA LYS A 156 5.92 -5.23 -7.48
C LYS A 156 4.55 -5.31 -6.81
N LYS A 157 4.35 -6.24 -5.87
CA LYS A 157 3.08 -6.37 -5.13
C LYS A 157 2.77 -5.15 -4.26
N LEU A 158 3.79 -4.49 -3.72
CA LEU A 158 3.63 -3.26 -2.94
C LEU A 158 3.11 -2.09 -3.79
N LEU A 159 3.33 -2.10 -5.10
CA LEU A 159 2.78 -1.10 -6.03
C LEU A 159 1.25 -1.20 -6.22
N ASP A 160 0.63 -2.32 -5.85
CA ASP A 160 -0.84 -2.47 -5.88
C ASP A 160 -1.55 -1.58 -4.85
N PHE A 161 -0.84 -1.10 -3.83
CA PHE A 161 -1.39 -0.14 -2.86
C PHE A 161 -1.41 1.27 -3.44
N THR A 162 -2.59 1.86 -3.50
CA THR A 162 -2.81 3.18 -4.11
C THR A 162 -2.34 4.33 -3.23
N THR A 163 -2.43 4.18 -1.90
CA THR A 163 -2.00 5.21 -0.95
C THR A 163 -0.56 4.97 -0.49
N GLU A 164 0.22 6.05 -0.42
CA GLU A 164 1.61 5.98 0.04
C GLU A 164 1.71 5.51 1.51
N LEU A 165 0.79 5.99 2.35
CA LEU A 165 0.76 5.61 3.77
C LEU A 165 0.54 4.10 3.94
N GLU A 166 -0.46 3.54 3.26
CA GLU A 166 -0.74 2.10 3.32
C GLU A 166 0.45 1.30 2.80
N ARG A 167 1.01 1.71 1.65
CA ARG A 167 2.20 1.08 1.08
C ARG A 167 3.39 1.09 2.04
N ASN A 168 3.65 2.21 2.71
CA ASN A 168 4.74 2.32 3.68
C ASN A 168 4.54 1.39 4.87
N ASN A 169 3.33 1.29 5.43
CA ASN A 169 3.01 0.38 6.53
C ASN A 169 3.25 -1.09 6.13
N TYR A 170 2.86 -1.48 4.92
CA TYR A 170 3.13 -2.84 4.43
C TYR A 170 4.61 -3.07 4.09
N MET A 171 5.32 -2.05 3.58
CA MET A 171 6.78 -2.14 3.39
C MET A 171 7.51 -2.37 4.71
N GLU A 172 7.12 -1.66 5.76
CA GLU A 172 7.68 -1.82 7.12
C GLU A 172 7.43 -3.23 7.65
N ALA A 173 6.19 -3.70 7.59
CA ALA A 173 5.82 -5.05 8.03
C ALA A 173 6.59 -6.16 7.29
N VAL A 174 6.82 -5.99 5.98
CA VAL A 174 7.61 -6.95 5.19
C VAL A 174 9.10 -6.84 5.51
N ALA A 175 9.63 -5.61 5.61
CA ALA A 175 11.04 -5.39 5.94
C ALA A 175 11.41 -6.04 7.28
N ASP A 176 10.57 -5.87 8.30
CA ASP A 176 10.75 -6.48 9.61
C ASP A 176 10.67 -8.01 9.55
N LYS A 177 9.64 -8.56 8.92
CA LYS A 177 9.43 -10.01 8.85
C LYS A 177 10.55 -10.76 8.11
N TYR A 178 11.08 -10.18 7.06
CA TYR A 178 12.09 -10.80 6.19
C TYR A 178 13.50 -10.24 6.38
N HIS A 179 13.72 -9.45 7.42
CA HIS A 179 15.01 -8.82 7.74
C HIS A 179 15.64 -8.11 6.53
N MET A 180 14.82 -7.29 5.85
CA MET A 180 15.24 -6.46 4.73
C MET A 180 15.47 -5.02 5.18
N SER A 181 16.38 -4.30 4.53
CA SER A 181 16.47 -2.86 4.71
C SER A 181 15.22 -2.17 4.15
N PHE A 182 14.50 -1.43 5.00
CA PHE A 182 13.34 -0.63 4.59
C PHE A 182 13.70 0.33 3.45
N GLU A 183 14.83 1.04 3.58
CA GLU A 183 15.31 1.99 2.56
C GLU A 183 15.63 1.29 1.23
N ALA A 184 16.24 0.10 1.26
CA ALA A 184 16.51 -0.66 0.05
C ALA A 184 15.22 -1.11 -0.64
N LEU A 185 14.23 -1.59 0.14
CA LEU A 185 12.93 -1.98 -0.37
C LEU A 185 12.17 -0.79 -0.95
N ARG A 186 12.18 0.36 -0.25
CA ARG A 186 11.56 1.61 -0.70
C ARG A 186 12.16 2.10 -2.03
N ASN A 187 13.48 2.09 -2.14
CA ASN A 187 14.18 2.49 -3.36
C ASN A 187 13.80 1.56 -4.52
N LEU A 188 13.72 0.26 -4.29
CA LEU A 188 13.30 -0.71 -5.30
C LEU A 188 11.84 -0.49 -5.75
N VAL A 189 10.92 -0.26 -4.79
CA VAL A 189 9.51 0.05 -5.09
C VAL A 189 9.41 1.33 -5.93
N ASN A 190 10.13 2.38 -5.57
CA ASN A 190 10.14 3.64 -6.31
C ASN A 190 10.71 3.46 -7.73
N GLN A 191 11.82 2.72 -7.88
CA GLN A 191 12.41 2.43 -9.18
C GLN A 191 11.46 1.67 -10.09
N LEU A 192 10.79 0.65 -9.59
CA LEU A 192 9.81 -0.13 -10.37
C LEU A 192 8.56 0.69 -10.69
N GLY A 193 8.12 1.55 -9.76
CA GLY A 193 6.99 2.44 -9.97
C GLY A 193 7.23 3.47 -11.06
N THR A 194 8.44 4.05 -11.14
CA THR A 194 8.82 4.98 -12.20
C THR A 194 8.93 4.30 -13.56
N GLN A 195 9.53 3.12 -13.63
CA GLN A 195 9.61 2.34 -14.86
C GLN A 195 8.23 1.92 -15.39
N GLY A 196 7.28 1.65 -14.48
CA GLY A 196 5.88 1.32 -14.82
C GLY A 196 4.98 2.53 -15.08
N GLY A 197 5.47 3.76 -14.95
CA GLY A 197 4.67 4.98 -15.07
C GLY A 197 3.66 5.21 -13.92
N LEU A 198 3.75 4.43 -12.85
CA LEU A 198 2.81 4.46 -11.71
C LEU A 198 3.20 5.44 -10.61
N VAL A 199 4.48 5.84 -10.56
CA VAL A 199 5.02 6.79 -9.57
C VAL A 199 5.67 7.94 -10.34
N LYS A 200 5.23 9.17 -10.13
CA LYS A 200 6.01 10.35 -10.56
C LYS A 200 7.31 10.35 -9.77
N GLU A 201 8.45 10.44 -10.46
CA GLU A 201 9.74 10.58 -9.81
C GLU A 201 9.68 11.68 -8.76
N ARG A 202 9.70 11.32 -7.50
CA ARG A 202 10.19 12.22 -6.46
C ARG A 202 11.71 12.08 -6.53
N THR A 203 12.37 13.09 -7.03
CA THR A 203 13.83 13.18 -7.06
C THR A 203 14.36 12.84 -5.67
N PRO A 204 15.22 11.80 -5.51
CA PRO A 204 15.80 11.51 -4.21
C PRO A 204 16.69 12.70 -3.82
N LEU A 205 16.52 13.20 -2.61
CA LEU A 205 17.54 14.02 -1.94
C LEU A 205 18.86 13.23 -2.00
N LYS A 206 19.72 13.58 -2.93
CA LYS A 206 21.02 12.94 -3.13
C LYS A 206 21.90 13.24 -1.91
N SER A 207 22.04 12.28 -1.03
CA SER A 207 23.23 12.18 -0.19
C SER A 207 24.41 11.80 -1.10
N GLY A 208 25.38 12.66 -1.14
CA GLY A 208 26.59 12.77 -1.89
C GLY A 208 27.24 11.56 -2.56
N LEU A 209 27.96 11.92 -3.63
CA LEU A 209 29.04 11.22 -4.31
C LEU A 209 28.64 10.21 -5.39
N ASN A 210 28.43 10.74 -6.60
CA ASN A 210 29.02 10.14 -7.79
C ASN A 210 29.15 11.20 -8.90
N GLU A 211 30.41 11.45 -9.29
CA GLU A 211 30.79 12.34 -10.36
C GLU A 211 30.31 11.79 -11.72
N LYS A 212 29.32 12.46 -12.31
CA LYS A 212 29.16 12.51 -13.76
C LYS A 212 29.21 13.98 -14.18
N LYS A 213 30.09 14.26 -15.14
CA LYS A 213 30.32 15.57 -15.74
C LYS A 213 28.99 16.28 -16.09
N HIS A 214 28.44 17.05 -15.15
CA HIS A 214 27.46 18.09 -15.43
C HIS A 214 28.22 19.39 -15.65
N LYS A 215 27.83 20.17 -16.66
CA LYS A 215 28.22 21.58 -16.80
C LYS A 215 28.14 22.19 -15.40
N LYS A 216 29.22 22.84 -14.95
CA LYS A 216 29.24 23.59 -13.70
C LYS A 216 28.05 24.55 -13.71
N GLU A 217 26.97 24.22 -13.03
CA GLU A 217 26.00 25.22 -12.61
C GLU A 217 26.73 26.16 -11.67
N ASP A 218 26.57 27.44 -11.89
CA ASP A 218 27.13 28.49 -11.08
C ASP A 218 26.77 28.24 -9.61
N GLY A 219 27.76 28.11 -8.73
CA GLY A 219 27.55 27.80 -7.31
C GLY A 219 26.59 28.76 -6.61
N MET A 220 26.50 29.99 -7.12
CA MET A 220 25.56 31.01 -6.69
C MET A 220 24.10 30.61 -6.95
N LYS A 221 23.79 30.05 -8.12
CA LYS A 221 22.43 29.56 -8.43
C LYS A 221 22.02 28.39 -7.54
N GLN A 222 22.95 27.52 -7.19
CA GLN A 222 22.67 26.38 -6.32
C GLN A 222 22.42 26.82 -4.88
N SER A 223 23.13 27.84 -4.39
CA SER A 223 22.91 28.43 -3.07
C SER A 223 21.57 29.18 -3.00
N GLN A 224 21.21 29.91 -4.05
CA GLN A 224 19.91 30.61 -4.15
C GLN A 224 18.73 29.62 -4.15
N LYS A 225 18.85 28.51 -4.86
CA LYS A 225 17.85 27.43 -4.86
C LYS A 225 17.65 26.86 -3.45
N LEU A 226 18.73 26.57 -2.75
CA LEU A 226 18.69 26.00 -1.39
C LEU A 226 18.03 26.98 -0.41
N LEU A 227 18.40 28.27 -0.50
CA LEU A 227 17.84 29.31 0.34
C LEU A 227 16.34 29.48 0.15
N LEU A 228 15.86 29.46 -1.09
CA LEU A 228 14.44 29.55 -1.40
C LEU A 228 13.64 28.32 -0.92
N THR A 229 14.20 27.13 -1.05
CA THR A 229 13.58 25.92 -0.48
C THR A 229 13.39 26.07 1.03
N TRP A 230 14.39 26.55 1.74
CA TRP A 230 14.30 26.76 3.18
C TRP A 230 13.33 27.87 3.58
N LEU A 231 13.24 28.95 2.78
CA LEU A 231 12.26 30.04 3.03
C LEU A 231 10.81 29.57 2.84
N ILE A 232 10.57 28.61 1.97
CA ILE A 232 9.25 27.99 1.76
C ILE A 232 8.92 27.00 2.88
N GLU A 233 9.91 26.25 3.36
CA GLU A 233 9.71 25.22 4.40
C GLU A 233 9.62 25.79 5.83
N TYR A 234 10.20 26.97 6.10
CA TYR A 234 10.31 27.54 7.45
C TYR A 234 9.79 28.97 7.50
N ASP A 235 8.55 29.15 7.92
CA ASP A 235 7.82 30.44 7.97
C ASP A 235 8.55 31.59 8.66
N ASN A 236 9.43 31.28 9.62
CA ASN A 236 10.16 32.30 10.41
C ASN A 236 11.63 32.46 10.01
N LEU A 237 12.08 31.80 8.95
CA LEU A 237 13.46 31.90 8.49
C LEU A 237 13.76 33.26 7.87
N TYR A 238 12.81 33.85 7.14
CA TYR A 238 12.94 35.15 6.52
C TYR A 238 13.30 36.24 7.56
N ASP A 239 12.61 36.28 8.69
CA ASP A 239 12.87 37.25 9.75
C ASP A 239 14.28 37.16 10.35
N LYS A 240 14.88 35.98 10.29
CA LYS A 240 16.23 35.76 10.79
C LYS A 240 17.33 36.11 9.81
N ILE A 241 17.04 36.12 8.52
CA ILE A 241 18.06 36.30 7.46
C ILE A 241 17.88 37.54 6.59
N LYS A 242 16.76 38.30 6.74
CA LYS A 242 16.45 39.48 5.95
C LYS A 242 17.53 40.58 6.01
N ASP A 243 18.29 40.66 7.10
CA ASP A 243 19.37 41.61 7.28
C ASP A 243 20.72 41.13 6.70
N ILE A 244 20.77 39.85 6.25
CA ILE A 244 22.00 39.21 5.73
C ILE A 244 21.93 39.08 4.23
N ILE A 245 20.71 38.87 3.65
CA ILE A 245 20.49 38.71 2.22
C ILE A 245 20.39 40.05 1.54
N THR A 246 21.23 40.28 0.54
CA THR A 246 21.10 41.48 -0.32
C THR A 246 20.04 41.25 -1.40
N PRO A 247 19.35 42.30 -1.89
CA PRO A 247 18.35 42.17 -2.97
C PRO A 247 18.92 41.56 -4.26
N GLU A 248 20.21 41.69 -4.50
CA GLU A 248 20.92 41.20 -5.70
C GLU A 248 21.15 39.70 -5.64
N ASP A 249 21.13 39.08 -4.47
CA ASP A 249 21.36 37.65 -4.30
C ASP A 249 20.19 36.77 -4.78
N SER A 250 19.01 37.38 -5.06
CA SER A 250 17.77 36.70 -5.35
C SER A 250 16.99 37.29 -6.53
N PHE A 251 17.67 37.89 -7.49
CA PHE A 251 17.06 38.48 -8.67
C PHE A 251 16.65 37.44 -9.71
N ILE A 252 15.41 37.54 -10.21
CA ILE A 252 14.90 36.76 -11.36
C ILE A 252 14.32 37.74 -12.38
N ALA A 253 14.79 37.63 -13.63
CA ALA A 253 14.27 38.38 -14.75
C ALA A 253 12.86 37.88 -15.11
N TRP A 254 11.96 38.83 -15.42
CA TRP A 254 10.61 38.53 -15.88
C TRP A 254 10.65 37.71 -17.16
N ASN A 255 9.80 36.69 -17.20
CA ASN A 255 9.76 35.69 -18.29
C ASN A 255 8.95 36.16 -19.55
N GLY A 256 8.35 37.36 -19.50
CA GLY A 256 7.52 37.91 -20.58
C GLY A 256 6.06 37.41 -20.63
N GLU A 257 5.63 36.55 -19.71
CA GLU A 257 4.22 36.15 -19.60
C GLU A 257 3.40 37.27 -18.96
N SER A 258 2.13 37.46 -19.39
CA SER A 258 1.23 38.46 -18.83
C SER A 258 0.41 37.88 -17.70
N TYR A 259 0.46 38.51 -16.53
CA TYR A 259 -0.30 38.11 -15.33
C TYR A 259 -1.36 39.16 -14.97
N PRO A 260 -2.39 38.79 -14.19
CA PRO A 260 -3.52 39.68 -13.87
C PRO A 260 -3.18 40.97 -13.14
N PHE A 261 -2.05 40.99 -12.42
CA PHE A 261 -1.59 42.15 -11.67
C PHE A 261 -0.35 42.74 -12.34
N GLU A 262 -0.36 44.05 -12.59
CA GLU A 262 0.72 44.76 -13.30
C GLU A 262 2.08 44.60 -12.64
N ALA A 263 2.12 44.58 -11.28
CA ALA A 263 3.34 44.36 -10.51
C ALA A 263 4.00 42.98 -10.75
N TRP A 264 3.28 42.04 -11.31
CA TRP A 264 3.79 40.70 -11.63
C TRP A 264 4.46 40.61 -13.01
N ASN A 265 4.30 41.67 -13.82
CA ASN A 265 4.80 41.77 -15.20
C ASN A 265 6.11 42.58 -15.26
N ALA A 266 7.04 42.33 -14.33
CA ALA A 266 8.32 43.02 -14.26
C ALA A 266 9.38 42.11 -13.61
N ASP A 267 10.62 42.46 -13.80
CA ASP A 267 11.74 41.78 -13.11
C ASP A 267 11.57 41.90 -11.58
N GLN A 268 11.82 40.78 -10.90
CA GLN A 268 11.58 40.69 -9.45
C GLN A 268 12.82 40.26 -8.68
N THR A 269 12.99 40.88 -7.51
CA THR A 269 13.83 40.33 -6.45
C THR A 269 12.97 39.45 -5.52
N LEU A 270 13.58 38.61 -4.72
CA LEU A 270 12.84 37.84 -3.69
C LEU A 270 11.97 38.73 -2.82
N GLN A 271 12.53 39.89 -2.38
CA GLN A 271 11.83 40.86 -1.53
C GLN A 271 10.62 41.46 -2.23
N SER A 272 10.74 41.87 -3.49
CA SER A 272 9.63 42.43 -4.25
C SER A 272 8.57 41.38 -4.60
N ALA A 273 8.97 40.15 -4.91
CA ALA A 273 8.09 39.06 -5.15
C ALA A 273 7.27 38.68 -3.93
N MET A 274 7.87 38.61 -2.75
CA MET A 274 7.16 38.34 -1.49
C MET A 274 6.19 39.49 -1.14
N ALA A 275 6.60 40.74 -1.28
CA ALA A 275 5.75 41.92 -1.01
C ALA A 275 4.54 41.98 -1.93
N SER A 276 4.68 41.53 -3.17
CA SER A 276 3.64 41.52 -4.22
C SER A 276 2.91 40.18 -4.38
N SER A 277 3.29 39.14 -3.64
CA SER A 277 2.78 37.76 -3.78
C SER A 277 2.85 37.23 -5.22
N VAL A 278 4.00 37.41 -5.88
CA VAL A 278 4.17 37.16 -7.32
C VAL A 278 4.29 35.65 -7.62
N ASN A 279 3.20 35.04 -8.04
CA ASN A 279 3.14 33.61 -8.35
C ASN A 279 4.11 33.15 -9.45
N TRP A 280 4.34 33.98 -10.50
CA TRP A 280 5.24 33.59 -11.58
C TRP A 280 6.70 33.47 -11.11
N TYR A 281 7.10 34.27 -10.14
CA TYR A 281 8.44 34.17 -9.56
C TYR A 281 8.66 32.79 -8.94
N PHE A 282 7.74 32.32 -8.12
CA PHE A 282 7.80 31.02 -7.48
C PHE A 282 7.65 29.86 -8.47
N GLN A 283 6.75 29.98 -9.47
CA GLN A 283 6.62 28.99 -10.55
C GLN A 283 7.85 28.91 -11.45
N SER A 284 8.51 30.05 -11.72
CA SER A 284 9.74 30.09 -12.49
C SER A 284 10.90 29.45 -11.73
N MET A 285 10.94 29.67 -10.41
CA MET A 285 11.89 29.01 -9.53
C MET A 285 11.65 27.49 -9.47
N ASP A 286 10.40 27.04 -9.35
CA ASP A 286 10.03 25.63 -9.35
C ASP A 286 10.44 24.94 -10.65
N LYS A 287 10.23 25.58 -11.82
CA LYS A 287 10.70 25.09 -13.12
C LYS A 287 12.24 25.03 -13.24
N GLN A 288 12.96 25.90 -12.53
CA GLN A 288 14.43 25.88 -12.51
C GLN A 288 14.99 24.87 -11.50
N LEU A 289 14.18 24.54 -10.45
CA LEU A 289 14.47 23.55 -9.43
C LEU A 289 14.16 22.10 -9.88
N GLY A 290 13.24 21.90 -10.86
CA GLY A 290 12.62 20.67 -11.38
C GLY A 290 13.41 19.58 -11.93
#